data_b0142bfebb2696c1627b96c6d29d9862
#
_entry.id   b0142bfebb2696c1627b96c6d29d9862
#
_cell.length_a   1.000
_cell.length_b   1.000
_cell.length_c   1.000
_cell.angle_alpha   90.00
_cell.angle_beta   90.00
_cell.angle_gamma   90.00
#
_symmetry.space_group_name_H-M   'P 1'
#
loop_
_entity.id
_entity.type
_entity.pdbx_description
1 polymer ?
#
loop_
_entity_poly.entity_id
_entity_poly.type
_entity_poly.pdbx_seq_one_letter_code
_entity_poly.pdbx_strand_id
1 'polypeptide(L)'
;GSGTDRKDGEKINWSSVCLAGICGDSVSMGHPALTPDGARLYFVTDALPGGYGGKDIWYVEKEGEKWGLPVNAGELINTAGDEMFPVVREDGTLYFSSNGRYGFGGLDLYKVETEDGKSRVVHLPAPLNSGADDFGIVFQAGEEHGLFSSGRGGRGDNIFSFRFIPQQLEVKLLAENAATEMPVFKAEVTVTADDGSVTYLETDSSGTTTMPVVADKEYVFVVSHPQYLKGKGTVSTYREKADRLYELSVAMQPIEKPIVIPNIYFDVAKWELRPDARENLEELLQILKDNPNITIELSAHTDMVGNARANLLLSENRAQAVVDYLIEKGVYWDRLEAKGYGKMRPRQINEKEAKQYAFLKAGDVLNERLVGRLRGEQREVALQLNRRIEFKVVRTNYKPGPNSQYNPHRKAVAAEEGVKQIGKTQLKDLKDIKGKFYTLQLGVFKN
;
A
#
# COMPACT_ATOMS: atom_id res chain seq x y z
N GLY A 1 23.88 -23.78 35.89
CA GLY A 1 23.43 -25.13 36.25
C GLY A 1 22.34 -25.60 35.33
N SER A 2 22.44 -26.76 34.71
CA SER A 2 21.38 -27.37 33.90
C SER A 2 20.38 -28.05 34.82
N GLY A 3 19.23 -27.45 35.05
CA GLY A 3 18.09 -28.07 35.71
C GLY A 3 17.24 -28.78 34.67
N THR A 4 17.07 -30.09 34.80
CA THR A 4 16.04 -30.83 34.09
C THR A 4 14.88 -31.09 35.03
N ASP A 5 13.68 -30.61 34.70
CA ASP A 5 12.43 -30.94 35.37
C ASP A 5 12.24 -32.47 35.36
N ARG A 6 12.20 -33.10 36.52
CA ARG A 6 11.94 -34.54 36.68
C ARG A 6 10.75 -34.78 37.59
N LYS A 7 10.00 -35.81 37.22
CA LYS A 7 8.82 -36.32 37.94
C LYS A 7 9.12 -36.60 39.42
N ASP A 8 8.12 -36.46 40.24
CA ASP A 8 8.15 -36.68 41.70
C ASP A 8 9.08 -37.81 42.18
N GLY A 9 10.03 -37.43 43.03
CA GLY A 9 10.88 -38.36 43.79
C GLY A 9 12.36 -38.43 43.42
N GLU A 10 12.84 -37.81 42.34
CA GLU A 10 14.27 -37.80 41.99
C GLU A 10 15.03 -36.65 42.65
N LYS A 11 16.12 -36.94 43.34
CA LYS A 11 17.03 -35.93 43.86
C LYS A 11 17.69 -35.16 42.73
N ILE A 12 17.45 -33.86 42.67
CA ILE A 12 18.15 -32.94 41.76
C ILE A 12 19.58 -32.80 42.23
N ASN A 13 20.54 -33.30 41.47
CA ASN A 13 21.96 -33.08 41.72
C ASN A 13 22.40 -31.79 41.07
N TRP A 14 22.60 -30.76 41.86
CA TRP A 14 23.18 -29.49 41.41
C TRP A 14 24.70 -29.64 41.32
N SER A 15 25.29 -29.28 40.20
CA SER A 15 26.72 -29.10 40.02
C SER A 15 27.01 -27.65 39.66
N SER A 16 28.03 -27.08 40.26
CA SER A 16 28.54 -25.76 39.84
C SER A 16 29.61 -25.95 38.80
N VAL A 17 29.50 -25.24 37.68
CA VAL A 17 30.51 -25.21 36.62
C VAL A 17 31.01 -23.78 36.49
N CYS A 18 32.32 -23.61 36.47
CA CYS A 18 32.94 -22.31 36.23
C CYS A 18 32.85 -21.94 34.74
N LEU A 19 32.33 -20.76 34.45
CA LEU A 19 32.27 -20.24 33.11
C LEU A 19 33.67 -19.76 32.66
N ALA A 20 34.27 -20.42 31.66
CA ALA A 20 35.45 -19.97 30.90
C ALA A 20 36.62 -19.44 31.76
N GLY A 21 36.83 -19.97 32.94
CA GLY A 21 37.94 -19.52 33.82
C GLY A 21 37.74 -18.17 34.52
N ILE A 22 36.55 -17.60 34.49
CA ILE A 22 36.19 -16.27 35.09
C ILE A 22 35.73 -16.39 36.55
N CYS A 23 35.75 -17.61 37.10
CA CYS A 23 35.36 -17.84 38.49
C CYS A 23 36.52 -17.52 39.44
N GLY A 24 36.43 -16.39 40.11
CA GLY A 24 37.35 -16.00 41.20
C GLY A 24 36.55 -15.39 42.32
N ASP A 25 37.06 -15.49 43.56
CA ASP A 25 36.42 -14.94 44.73
C ASP A 25 36.29 -13.38 44.68
N SER A 26 36.93 -12.74 43.67
CA SER A 26 36.95 -11.30 43.47
C SER A 26 36.07 -10.81 42.30
N VAL A 27 35.38 -11.71 41.59
CA VAL A 27 34.57 -11.38 40.41
C VAL A 27 33.08 -11.55 40.75
N SER A 28 32.34 -10.48 40.73
CA SER A 28 30.90 -10.45 40.89
C SER A 28 30.23 -10.66 39.51
N MET A 29 29.47 -11.74 39.35
CA MET A 29 28.69 -12.01 38.17
C MET A 29 27.27 -12.41 38.58
N GLY A 30 26.29 -11.95 37.78
CA GLY A 30 24.88 -12.23 38.07
C GLY A 30 23.98 -12.17 36.83
N HIS A 31 22.71 -12.31 37.06
CA HIS A 31 21.62 -12.16 36.10
C HIS A 31 21.83 -13.01 34.82
N PRO A 32 22.03 -14.34 34.91
CA PRO A 32 22.23 -15.16 33.73
C PRO A 32 20.96 -15.26 32.88
N ALA A 33 21.09 -15.14 31.55
CA ALA A 33 20.02 -15.32 30.60
C ALA A 33 20.51 -16.12 29.39
N LEU A 34 19.94 -17.31 29.18
CA LEU A 34 20.26 -18.17 28.05
C LEU A 34 19.35 -17.84 26.87
N THR A 35 19.92 -17.83 25.65
CA THR A 35 19.09 -17.77 24.43
C THR A 35 18.25 -19.03 24.27
N PRO A 36 17.07 -18.97 23.60
CA PRO A 36 16.18 -20.12 23.45
C PRO A 36 16.83 -21.35 22.78
N ASP A 37 17.76 -21.10 21.86
CA ASP A 37 18.57 -22.15 21.21
C ASP A 37 19.70 -22.68 22.06
N GLY A 38 19.94 -22.09 23.23
CA GLY A 38 21.02 -22.45 24.16
C GLY A 38 22.42 -22.14 23.65
N ALA A 39 22.56 -21.32 22.58
CA ALA A 39 23.85 -21.03 21.95
C ALA A 39 24.60 -19.88 22.60
N ARG A 40 23.89 -18.96 23.28
CA ARG A 40 24.49 -17.78 23.93
C ARG A 40 23.96 -17.62 25.36
N LEU A 41 24.86 -17.34 26.30
CA LEU A 41 24.52 -17.01 27.68
C LEU A 41 24.93 -15.57 27.97
N TYR A 42 23.96 -14.71 28.24
CA TYR A 42 24.18 -13.38 28.74
C TYR A 42 24.36 -13.41 30.27
N PHE A 43 25.14 -12.49 30.78
CA PHE A 43 25.35 -12.26 32.20
C PHE A 43 25.77 -10.82 32.47
N VAL A 44 25.76 -10.40 33.73
CA VAL A 44 26.10 -9.06 34.14
C VAL A 44 27.33 -9.08 35.07
N THR A 45 28.28 -8.19 34.81
CA THR A 45 29.47 -8.01 35.67
C THR A 45 30.02 -6.60 35.53
N ASP A 46 30.67 -6.12 36.60
CA ASP A 46 31.48 -4.91 36.66
C ASP A 46 32.99 -5.21 36.75
N ALA A 47 33.37 -6.48 36.73
CA ALA A 47 34.71 -6.93 37.06
C ALA A 47 35.59 -7.26 35.85
N LEU A 48 35.03 -7.30 34.64
CA LEU A 48 35.79 -7.60 33.43
C LEU A 48 36.36 -6.32 32.78
N PRO A 49 37.62 -6.39 32.30
CA PRO A 49 38.21 -5.24 31.59
C PRO A 49 37.52 -4.97 30.26
N GLY A 50 37.33 -3.70 29.93
CA GLY A 50 36.68 -3.28 28.68
C GLY A 50 35.16 -3.08 28.84
N GLY A 51 34.67 -2.85 30.06
CA GLY A 51 33.31 -2.35 30.33
C GLY A 51 33.14 -0.91 29.89
N TYR A 52 31.89 -0.47 29.76
CA TYR A 52 31.50 0.90 29.38
C TYR A 52 31.23 1.80 30.62
N GLY A 53 30.85 1.20 31.75
CA GLY A 53 30.47 1.98 32.91
C GLY A 53 30.46 1.20 34.23
N GLY A 54 29.30 1.15 34.85
CA GLY A 54 29.06 0.38 36.06
C GLY A 54 28.96 -1.12 35.76
N LYS A 55 27.76 -1.69 35.94
CA LYS A 55 27.50 -3.06 35.59
C LYS A 55 27.11 -3.16 34.12
N ASP A 56 27.88 -3.93 33.37
CA ASP A 56 27.64 -4.17 31.94
C ASP A 56 27.06 -5.55 31.70
N ILE A 57 26.30 -5.67 30.61
CA ILE A 57 25.86 -6.95 30.04
C ILE A 57 26.97 -7.50 29.15
N TRP A 58 27.37 -8.73 29.43
CA TRP A 58 28.32 -9.52 28.67
C TRP A 58 27.66 -10.80 28.18
N TYR A 59 28.29 -11.51 27.25
CA TYR A 59 27.84 -12.84 26.84
C TYR A 59 29.00 -13.76 26.54
N VAL A 60 28.72 -15.07 26.61
CA VAL A 60 29.58 -16.13 26.09
C VAL A 60 28.80 -16.91 25.05
N GLU A 61 29.50 -17.38 24.02
CA GLU A 61 28.93 -18.25 23.01
C GLU A 61 29.32 -19.72 23.29
N LYS A 62 28.44 -20.64 22.93
CA LYS A 62 28.69 -22.05 23.11
C LYS A 62 29.53 -22.59 21.96
N GLU A 63 30.71 -23.13 22.27
CA GLU A 63 31.64 -23.75 21.35
C GLU A 63 31.66 -25.28 21.61
N GLY A 64 30.80 -26.00 20.91
CA GLY A 64 30.58 -27.43 21.20
C GLY A 64 29.95 -27.65 22.59
N GLU A 65 30.66 -28.32 23.49
CA GLU A 65 30.21 -28.51 24.88
C GLU A 65 30.74 -27.47 25.89
N LYS A 66 31.55 -26.55 25.45
CA LYS A 66 32.18 -25.51 26.29
C LYS A 66 31.63 -24.13 25.96
N TRP A 67 31.80 -23.23 26.89
CA TRP A 67 31.55 -21.82 26.70
C TRP A 67 32.84 -21.12 26.27
N GLY A 68 32.72 -20.21 25.29
CA GLY A 68 33.81 -19.39 24.79
C GLY A 68 34.21 -18.27 25.78
N LEU A 69 35.07 -17.37 25.33
CA LEU A 69 35.51 -16.24 26.14
C LEU A 69 34.39 -15.18 26.25
N PRO A 70 34.34 -14.42 27.36
CA PRO A 70 33.39 -13.33 27.54
C PRO A 70 33.57 -12.24 26.49
N VAL A 71 32.45 -11.78 25.94
CA VAL A 71 32.37 -10.68 25.00
C VAL A 71 31.43 -9.63 25.59
N ASN A 72 31.88 -8.35 25.63
CA ASN A 72 31.02 -7.25 26.03
C ASN A 72 29.90 -7.06 24.99
N ALA A 73 28.65 -6.85 25.43
CA ALA A 73 27.51 -6.70 24.51
C ALA A 73 27.54 -5.40 23.69
N GLY A 74 28.50 -4.51 23.94
CA GLY A 74 28.82 -3.33 23.13
C GLY A 74 27.99 -2.09 23.49
N GLU A 75 28.34 -0.99 22.84
CA GLU A 75 27.80 0.36 23.11
C GLU A 75 26.30 0.50 22.76
N LEU A 76 25.76 -0.39 21.93
CA LEU A 76 24.33 -0.41 21.68
C LEU A 76 23.55 -0.74 22.95
N ILE A 77 24.06 -1.67 23.77
CA ILE A 77 23.41 -2.19 24.97
C ILE A 77 23.98 -1.47 26.22
N ASN A 78 25.29 -1.44 26.36
CA ASN A 78 25.97 -0.93 27.55
C ASN A 78 26.22 0.58 27.47
N THR A 79 26.17 1.24 28.65
CA THR A 79 26.35 2.69 28.84
C THR A 79 27.32 2.99 29.99
N ALA A 80 27.46 4.26 30.34
CA ALA A 80 28.22 4.65 31.53
C ALA A 80 27.50 4.32 32.87
N GLY A 81 26.24 3.89 32.80
CA GLY A 81 25.45 3.46 33.96
C GLY A 81 25.55 1.97 34.23
N ASP A 82 24.48 1.43 34.79
CA ASP A 82 24.31 0.00 35.06
C ASP A 82 23.31 -0.60 34.05
N GLU A 83 23.69 -1.66 33.36
CA GLU A 83 22.82 -2.50 32.57
C GLU A 83 22.66 -3.87 33.25
N MET A 84 21.42 -4.21 33.58
CA MET A 84 21.14 -5.38 34.43
C MET A 84 19.90 -6.18 33.91
N PHE A 85 19.74 -7.37 34.50
CA PHE A 85 18.58 -8.24 34.28
C PHE A 85 18.29 -8.53 32.82
N PRO A 86 19.28 -8.99 32.01
CA PRO A 86 19.01 -9.43 30.65
C PRO A 86 18.03 -10.60 30.65
N VAL A 87 17.10 -10.60 29.70
CA VAL A 87 16.18 -11.71 29.43
C VAL A 87 16.03 -11.84 27.93
N VAL A 88 16.18 -13.04 27.40
CA VAL A 88 15.97 -13.32 25.98
C VAL A 88 14.64 -14.04 25.82
N ARG A 89 13.75 -13.45 25.06
CA ARG A 89 12.45 -14.02 24.75
C ARG A 89 12.57 -15.14 23.70
N GLU A 90 11.53 -15.95 23.52
CA GLU A 90 11.50 -17.08 22.54
C GLU A 90 11.75 -16.63 21.09
N ASP A 91 11.36 -15.40 20.72
CA ASP A 91 11.61 -14.80 19.41
C ASP A 91 13.04 -14.24 19.23
N GLY A 92 13.90 -14.37 20.26
CA GLY A 92 15.27 -13.87 20.29
C GLY A 92 15.40 -12.41 20.75
N THR A 93 14.31 -11.71 21.06
CA THR A 93 14.35 -10.33 21.53
C THR A 93 15.01 -10.25 22.91
N LEU A 94 16.06 -9.45 23.02
CA LEU A 94 16.73 -9.17 24.29
C LEU A 94 16.01 -8.01 25.01
N TYR A 95 15.61 -8.28 26.26
CA TYR A 95 15.12 -7.27 27.21
C TYR A 95 16.16 -7.08 28.31
N PHE A 96 16.26 -5.87 28.84
CA PHE A 96 17.18 -5.55 29.95
C PHE A 96 16.71 -4.30 30.69
N SER A 97 17.34 -4.00 31.82
CA SER A 97 17.10 -2.78 32.60
C SER A 97 18.36 -1.93 32.61
N SER A 98 18.21 -0.61 32.50
CA SER A 98 19.33 0.34 32.53
C SER A 98 18.94 1.62 33.27
N ASN A 99 19.94 2.18 34.00
CA ASN A 99 19.87 3.51 34.58
C ASN A 99 20.77 4.53 33.84
N GLY A 100 21.54 4.10 32.85
CA GLY A 100 22.43 4.93 32.06
C GLY A 100 21.78 5.54 30.82
N ARG A 101 20.49 5.20 30.54
CA ARG A 101 19.73 5.66 29.38
C ARG A 101 18.66 6.66 29.82
N TYR A 102 18.17 7.44 28.83
CA TYR A 102 17.04 8.32 29.08
C TYR A 102 15.78 7.48 29.41
N GLY A 103 15.22 7.70 30.59
CA GLY A 103 14.06 6.95 31.09
C GLY A 103 13.17 7.79 32.00
N PHE A 104 12.29 7.13 32.76
CA PHE A 104 11.35 7.78 33.69
C PHE A 104 11.84 7.73 35.13
N GLY A 105 12.60 6.68 35.47
CA GLY A 105 13.05 6.44 36.87
C GLY A 105 14.55 6.25 36.97
N GLY A 106 14.96 5.38 37.90
CA GLY A 106 16.34 4.92 38.02
C GLY A 106 16.60 3.81 37.00
N LEU A 107 16.31 2.56 37.36
CA LEU A 107 16.29 1.48 36.38
C LEU A 107 14.99 1.50 35.60
N ASP A 108 15.08 1.55 34.26
CA ASP A 108 13.97 1.39 33.35
C ASP A 108 14.17 0.16 32.45
N LEU A 109 13.07 -0.43 31.99
CA LEU A 109 13.03 -1.57 31.10
C LEU A 109 13.20 -1.14 29.64
N TYR A 110 14.07 -1.84 28.92
CA TYR A 110 14.36 -1.66 27.49
C TYR A 110 14.29 -2.98 26.75
N LYS A 111 14.13 -2.90 25.43
CA LYS A 111 14.29 -4.03 24.52
C LYS A 111 15.17 -3.67 23.34
N VAL A 112 15.78 -4.66 22.73
CA VAL A 112 16.49 -4.52 21.44
C VAL A 112 15.56 -4.92 20.31
N GLU A 113 15.24 -3.97 19.43
CA GLU A 113 14.52 -4.23 18.19
C GLU A 113 15.50 -4.29 17.03
N THR A 114 15.31 -5.26 16.12
CA THR A 114 16.10 -5.37 14.89
C THR A 114 15.14 -5.31 13.70
N GLU A 115 15.29 -4.27 12.88
CA GLU A 115 14.49 -4.05 11.67
C GLU A 115 15.46 -3.81 10.50
N ASP A 116 15.27 -4.48 9.38
CA ASP A 116 16.13 -4.40 8.19
C ASP A 116 17.65 -4.56 8.49
N GLY A 117 17.98 -5.45 9.45
CA GLY A 117 19.36 -5.70 9.87
C GLY A 117 20.00 -4.60 10.71
N LYS A 118 19.23 -3.59 11.14
CA LYS A 118 19.66 -2.54 12.05
C LYS A 118 19.02 -2.73 13.42
N SER A 119 19.84 -2.79 14.45
CA SER A 119 19.37 -2.92 15.82
C SER A 119 19.30 -1.56 16.49
N ARG A 120 18.26 -1.34 17.30
CA ARG A 120 18.08 -0.18 18.17
C ARG A 120 17.59 -0.60 19.53
N VAL A 121 17.89 0.19 20.56
CA VAL A 121 17.33 0.01 21.90
C VAL A 121 16.07 0.86 22.02
N VAL A 122 14.99 0.26 22.47
CA VAL A 122 13.69 0.89 22.65
C VAL A 122 13.32 0.88 24.13
N HIS A 123 13.02 2.06 24.67
CA HIS A 123 12.48 2.24 26.01
C HIS A 123 11.03 1.74 26.05
N LEU A 124 10.70 0.88 27.01
CA LEU A 124 9.32 0.41 27.14
C LEU A 124 8.44 1.53 27.73
N PRO A 125 7.21 1.70 27.23
CA PRO A 125 6.34 2.79 27.65
C PRO A 125 5.76 2.55 29.06
N ALA A 126 5.21 3.60 29.65
CA ALA A 126 4.30 3.44 30.76
C ALA A 126 3.07 2.60 30.34
N PRO A 127 2.52 1.77 31.21
CA PRO A 127 2.79 1.66 32.64
C PRO A 127 3.88 0.63 33.00
N LEU A 128 4.61 0.05 32.05
CA LEU A 128 5.73 -0.85 32.39
C LEU A 128 6.83 -0.09 33.10
N ASN A 129 7.31 0.98 32.51
CA ASN A 129 8.22 1.90 33.19
C ASN A 129 7.46 3.01 33.97
N SER A 130 8.02 3.43 35.07
CA SER A 130 7.47 4.43 35.98
C SER A 130 8.59 5.38 36.49
N GLY A 131 8.28 6.32 37.37
CA GLY A 131 9.28 7.17 38.03
C GLY A 131 10.10 6.47 39.11
N ALA A 132 9.99 5.14 39.29
CA ALA A 132 10.78 4.32 40.23
C ALA A 132 11.66 3.35 39.44
N ASP A 133 12.41 2.49 40.13
CA ASP A 133 13.14 1.41 39.51
C ASP A 133 12.17 0.35 38.96
N ASP A 134 12.28 0.03 37.67
CA ASP A 134 11.53 -1.01 36.98
C ASP A 134 12.49 -1.99 36.31
N PHE A 135 12.47 -3.26 36.73
CA PHE A 135 13.49 -4.21 36.34
C PHE A 135 13.04 -5.68 36.35
N GLY A 136 13.87 -6.56 35.80
CA GLY A 136 13.70 -7.99 35.93
C GLY A 136 12.43 -8.52 35.24
N ILE A 137 12.13 -8.07 34.03
CA ILE A 137 10.99 -8.54 33.24
C ILE A 137 11.20 -10.01 32.88
N VAL A 138 10.14 -10.81 33.02
CA VAL A 138 10.09 -12.20 32.57
C VAL A 138 8.76 -12.47 31.87
N PHE A 139 8.78 -13.34 30.86
CA PHE A 139 7.60 -13.71 30.09
C PHE A 139 7.16 -15.13 30.41
N GLN A 140 5.87 -15.37 30.37
CA GLN A 140 5.36 -16.73 30.29
C GLN A 140 5.59 -17.25 28.88
N ALA A 141 6.09 -18.48 28.76
CA ALA A 141 6.41 -19.11 27.48
C ALA A 141 5.19 -19.11 26.52
N GLY A 142 5.40 -18.66 25.29
CA GLY A 142 4.36 -18.57 24.27
C GLY A 142 3.30 -17.49 24.47
N GLU A 143 3.44 -16.60 25.47
CA GLU A 143 2.40 -15.63 25.84
C GLU A 143 2.90 -14.19 25.82
N GLU A 144 1.96 -13.26 25.59
CA GLU A 144 2.20 -11.82 25.62
C GLU A 144 1.98 -11.22 27.04
N HIS A 145 2.21 -12.00 28.06
CA HIS A 145 2.14 -11.56 29.44
C HIS A 145 3.29 -12.10 30.30
N GLY A 146 3.52 -11.49 31.44
CA GLY A 146 4.60 -11.86 32.33
C GLY A 146 4.60 -11.08 33.62
N LEU A 147 5.75 -11.06 34.26
CA LEU A 147 5.99 -10.39 35.53
C LEU A 147 7.21 -9.48 35.43
N PHE A 148 7.26 -8.44 36.24
CA PHE A 148 8.43 -7.59 36.42
C PHE A 148 8.48 -7.04 37.85
N SER A 149 9.63 -6.59 38.27
CA SER A 149 9.82 -5.94 39.58
C SER A 149 9.76 -4.42 39.43
N SER A 150 9.16 -3.74 40.44
CA SER A 150 9.06 -2.30 40.42
C SER A 150 9.01 -1.74 41.85
N GLY A 151 9.73 -0.62 42.09
CA GLY A 151 9.70 0.16 43.29
C GLY A 151 8.54 1.18 43.40
N ARG A 152 7.63 1.24 42.44
CA ARG A 152 6.51 2.22 42.32
C ARG A 152 5.57 2.29 43.52
N GLY A 153 5.58 1.29 44.38
CA GLY A 153 4.77 1.28 45.60
C GLY A 153 5.37 2.05 46.78
N GLY A 154 6.60 2.54 46.68
CA GLY A 154 7.26 3.37 47.68
C GLY A 154 7.63 2.66 49.00
N ARG A 155 7.50 1.34 49.11
CA ARG A 155 7.83 0.54 50.29
C ARG A 155 8.72 -0.67 49.98
N GLY A 156 9.63 -0.51 49.00
CA GLY A 156 10.46 -1.58 48.46
C GLY A 156 9.89 -2.14 47.14
N ASP A 157 10.63 -3.08 46.57
CA ASP A 157 10.29 -3.66 45.28
C ASP A 157 9.14 -4.67 45.39
N ASN A 158 8.21 -4.56 44.48
CA ASN A 158 7.07 -5.46 44.36
C ASN A 158 7.07 -6.11 42.98
N ILE A 159 6.45 -7.28 42.89
CA ILE A 159 6.24 -7.98 41.62
C ILE A 159 4.90 -7.56 41.04
N PHE A 160 4.93 -7.11 39.80
CA PHE A 160 3.76 -6.73 39.00
C PHE A 160 3.57 -7.69 37.84
N SER A 161 2.33 -7.96 37.48
CA SER A 161 2.02 -8.64 36.23
C SER A 161 1.74 -7.62 35.12
N PHE A 162 2.09 -7.98 33.91
CA PHE A 162 1.76 -7.21 32.71
C PHE A 162 1.17 -8.10 31.64
N ARG A 163 0.46 -7.50 30.71
CA ARG A 163 0.02 -8.12 29.47
C ARG A 163 0.19 -7.12 28.33
N PHE A 164 0.90 -7.50 27.28
CA PHE A 164 0.86 -6.76 26.03
C PHE A 164 -0.46 -7.05 25.34
N ILE A 165 -1.25 -6.02 25.12
CA ILE A 165 -2.49 -6.12 24.36
C ILE A 165 -2.11 -5.73 22.93
N PRO A 166 -2.20 -6.67 21.96
CA PRO A 166 -1.95 -6.34 20.57
C PRO A 166 -2.92 -5.24 20.14
N GLN A 167 -2.38 -4.25 19.46
CA GLN A 167 -3.21 -3.20 18.86
C GLN A 167 -4.21 -3.82 17.89
N GLN A 168 -5.49 -3.45 18.02
CA GLN A 168 -6.55 -3.91 17.13
C GLN A 168 -6.78 -2.87 16.05
N LEU A 169 -6.34 -3.17 14.85
CA LEU A 169 -6.60 -2.37 13.66
C LEU A 169 -7.45 -3.19 12.71
N GLU A 170 -8.53 -2.62 12.24
CA GLU A 170 -9.44 -3.25 11.29
C GLU A 170 -9.79 -2.29 10.16
N VAL A 171 -9.99 -2.83 8.96
CA VAL A 171 -10.57 -2.10 7.83
C VAL A 171 -11.94 -2.69 7.53
N LYS A 172 -12.96 -1.84 7.58
CA LYS A 172 -14.30 -2.14 7.08
C LYS A 172 -14.47 -1.48 5.73
N LEU A 173 -14.50 -2.30 4.68
CA LEU A 173 -14.75 -1.85 3.32
C LEU A 173 -16.23 -1.91 3.00
N LEU A 174 -16.75 -0.87 2.34
CA LEU A 174 -18.06 -0.81 1.71
C LEU A 174 -17.88 -0.67 0.20
N ALA A 175 -18.37 -1.63 -0.58
CA ALA A 175 -18.50 -1.51 -2.03
C ALA A 175 -19.91 -1.05 -2.38
N GLU A 176 -20.01 0.05 -3.12
CA GLU A 176 -21.31 0.64 -3.47
C GLU A 176 -21.36 1.04 -4.96
N ASN A 177 -22.58 1.02 -5.52
CA ASN A 177 -22.83 1.48 -6.88
C ASN A 177 -22.69 3.01 -6.94
N ALA A 178 -21.75 3.52 -7.75
CA ALA A 178 -21.45 4.94 -7.86
C ALA A 178 -22.64 5.82 -8.32
N ALA A 179 -23.65 5.23 -8.96
CA ALA A 179 -24.81 5.96 -9.47
C ALA A 179 -26.01 5.94 -8.48
N THR A 180 -26.18 4.88 -7.69
CA THR A 180 -27.36 4.66 -6.85
C THR A 180 -27.04 4.58 -5.35
N GLU A 181 -25.75 4.53 -4.98
CA GLU A 181 -25.25 4.35 -3.62
C GLU A 181 -25.71 3.02 -2.98
N MET A 182 -26.25 2.10 -3.80
CA MET A 182 -26.67 0.79 -3.29
C MET A 182 -25.46 -0.13 -3.12
N PRO A 183 -25.48 -0.98 -2.07
CA PRO A 183 -24.38 -1.92 -1.82
C PRO A 183 -24.21 -2.91 -2.97
N VAL A 184 -22.96 -3.28 -3.24
CA VAL A 184 -22.60 -4.30 -4.23
C VAL A 184 -22.33 -5.61 -3.50
N PHE A 185 -23.26 -6.54 -3.65
CA PHE A 185 -23.19 -7.88 -3.07
C PHE A 185 -22.26 -8.78 -3.88
N LYS A 186 -21.48 -9.64 -3.20
CA LYS A 186 -20.52 -10.58 -3.82
C LYS A 186 -19.45 -9.91 -4.71
N ALA A 187 -19.03 -8.72 -4.33
CA ALA A 187 -17.85 -8.14 -4.92
C ALA A 187 -16.60 -8.82 -4.35
N GLU A 188 -15.73 -9.28 -5.24
CA GLU A 188 -14.43 -9.83 -4.89
C GLU A 188 -13.48 -8.69 -4.50
N VAL A 189 -12.83 -8.80 -3.34
CA VAL A 189 -11.89 -7.81 -2.83
C VAL A 189 -10.51 -8.45 -2.74
N THR A 190 -9.57 -7.95 -3.52
CA THR A 190 -8.15 -8.31 -3.43
C THR A 190 -7.44 -7.22 -2.64
N VAL A 191 -6.83 -7.59 -1.53
CA VAL A 191 -6.05 -6.67 -0.68
C VAL A 191 -4.58 -7.03 -0.82
N THR A 192 -3.76 -6.05 -1.16
CA THR A 192 -2.31 -6.20 -1.25
C THR A 192 -1.65 -5.24 -0.27
N ALA A 193 -0.82 -5.77 0.63
CA ALA A 193 0.01 -4.94 1.51
C ALA A 193 1.35 -4.61 0.83
N ASP A 194 2.05 -3.59 1.34
CA ASP A 194 3.35 -3.12 0.82
C ASP A 194 4.49 -4.15 0.95
N ASP A 195 4.34 -5.15 1.84
CA ASP A 195 5.25 -6.33 1.92
C ASP A 195 4.99 -7.39 0.85
N GLY A 196 4.00 -7.15 -0.04
CA GLY A 196 3.61 -8.07 -1.11
C GLY A 196 2.65 -9.17 -0.68
N SER A 197 2.20 -9.21 0.58
CA SER A 197 1.18 -10.16 1.02
C SER A 197 -0.18 -9.84 0.38
N VAL A 198 -0.94 -10.89 0.00
CA VAL A 198 -2.23 -10.75 -0.68
C VAL A 198 -3.30 -11.51 0.08
N THR A 199 -4.43 -10.85 0.34
CA THR A 199 -5.62 -11.43 0.96
C THR A 199 -6.81 -11.29 0.03
N TYR A 200 -7.67 -12.31 -0.02
CA TYR A 200 -8.89 -12.32 -0.83
C TYR A 200 -10.11 -12.36 0.08
N LEU A 201 -11.06 -11.46 -0.18
CA LEU A 201 -12.31 -11.32 0.57
C LEU A 201 -13.48 -11.18 -0.40
N GLU A 202 -14.70 -11.29 0.10
CA GLU A 202 -15.94 -11.07 -0.65
C GLU A 202 -16.89 -10.20 0.19
N THR A 203 -17.62 -9.30 -0.45
CA THR A 203 -18.61 -8.47 0.23
C THR A 203 -19.90 -9.24 0.48
N ASP A 204 -20.51 -9.00 1.63
CA ASP A 204 -21.78 -9.56 2.05
C ASP A 204 -22.99 -8.85 1.39
N SER A 205 -24.22 -9.18 1.85
CA SER A 205 -25.46 -8.58 1.33
C SER A 205 -25.60 -7.09 1.60
N SER A 206 -24.84 -6.54 2.55
CA SER A 206 -24.76 -5.11 2.83
C SER A 206 -23.62 -4.42 2.05
N GLY A 207 -22.96 -5.15 1.13
CA GLY A 207 -21.81 -4.65 0.36
C GLY A 207 -20.55 -4.49 1.19
N THR A 208 -20.51 -5.04 2.42
CA THR A 208 -19.40 -4.83 3.34
C THR A 208 -18.52 -6.08 3.51
N THR A 209 -17.26 -5.85 3.82
CA THR A 209 -16.35 -6.86 4.35
C THR A 209 -15.39 -6.21 5.32
N THR A 210 -14.91 -6.99 6.30
CA THR A 210 -13.98 -6.49 7.33
C THR A 210 -12.77 -7.42 7.41
N MET A 211 -11.59 -6.84 7.61
CA MET A 211 -10.38 -7.61 7.86
C MET A 211 -9.49 -6.93 8.90
N PRO A 212 -8.81 -7.71 9.75
CA PRO A 212 -7.76 -7.18 10.60
C PRO A 212 -6.56 -6.75 9.77
N VAL A 213 -5.91 -5.67 10.19
CA VAL A 213 -4.68 -5.16 9.58
C VAL A 213 -3.63 -4.93 10.68
N VAL A 214 -2.37 -4.86 10.31
CA VAL A 214 -1.29 -4.55 11.26
C VAL A 214 -0.81 -3.12 11.10
N ALA A 215 -0.17 -2.57 12.13
CA ALA A 215 0.39 -1.23 12.10
C ALA A 215 1.60 -1.13 11.13
N ASP A 216 1.94 0.11 10.77
CA ASP A 216 3.08 0.48 9.94
C ASP A 216 3.11 -0.20 8.56
N LYS A 217 1.91 -0.29 7.91
CA LYS A 217 1.76 -0.81 6.54
C LYS A 217 0.83 0.04 5.70
N GLU A 218 0.97 -0.10 4.38
CA GLU A 218 0.03 0.42 3.39
C GLU A 218 -0.71 -0.75 2.72
N TYR A 219 -2.03 -0.62 2.63
CA TYR A 219 -2.92 -1.62 2.03
C TYR A 219 -3.63 -1.05 0.82
N VAL A 220 -3.58 -1.75 -0.29
CA VAL A 220 -4.31 -1.45 -1.53
C VAL A 220 -5.45 -2.44 -1.68
N PHE A 221 -6.67 -1.94 -1.73
CA PHE A 221 -7.90 -2.69 -1.93
C PHE A 221 -8.35 -2.54 -3.38
N VAL A 222 -8.49 -3.63 -4.10
CA VAL A 222 -9.05 -3.69 -5.45
C VAL A 222 -10.34 -4.48 -5.39
N VAL A 223 -11.46 -3.81 -5.68
CA VAL A 223 -12.80 -4.40 -5.68
C VAL A 223 -13.22 -4.70 -7.11
N SER A 224 -13.65 -5.93 -7.38
CA SER A 224 -14.10 -6.39 -8.70
C SER A 224 -15.46 -7.08 -8.65
N HIS A 225 -16.28 -6.83 -9.68
CA HIS A 225 -17.56 -7.48 -9.87
C HIS A 225 -17.92 -7.49 -11.37
N PRO A 226 -18.53 -8.57 -11.91
CA PRO A 226 -18.78 -8.69 -13.35
C PRO A 226 -19.60 -7.56 -13.99
N GLN A 227 -20.45 -6.88 -13.23
CA GLN A 227 -21.32 -5.80 -13.71
C GLN A 227 -20.75 -4.40 -13.52
N TYR A 228 -19.53 -4.28 -12.98
CA TYR A 228 -18.91 -3.01 -12.63
C TYR A 228 -17.47 -2.91 -13.14
N LEU A 229 -16.99 -1.70 -13.33
CA LEU A 229 -15.56 -1.44 -13.42
C LEU A 229 -14.92 -1.67 -12.06
N LYS A 230 -13.67 -2.11 -12.04
CA LYS A 230 -12.92 -2.29 -10.81
C LYS A 230 -12.80 -0.97 -10.05
N GLY A 231 -13.12 -1.03 -8.76
CA GLY A 231 -12.89 0.03 -7.81
C GLY A 231 -11.57 -0.17 -7.08
N LYS A 232 -11.00 0.91 -6.56
CA LYS A 232 -9.74 0.89 -5.81
C LYS A 232 -9.82 1.84 -4.63
N GLY A 233 -9.21 1.42 -3.51
CA GLY A 233 -9.02 2.26 -2.33
C GLY A 233 -7.72 1.90 -1.63
N THR A 234 -7.21 2.78 -0.79
CA THR A 234 -5.99 2.58 -0.01
C THR A 234 -6.22 2.92 1.45
N VAL A 235 -5.57 2.19 2.34
CA VAL A 235 -5.54 2.47 3.78
C VAL A 235 -4.09 2.41 4.24
N SER A 236 -3.66 3.46 4.94
CA SER A 236 -2.34 3.52 5.56
C SER A 236 -2.48 3.43 7.07
N THR A 237 -1.76 2.49 7.68
CA THR A 237 -1.68 2.28 9.13
C THR A 237 -0.36 2.77 9.72
N TYR A 238 0.43 3.51 8.95
CA TYR A 238 1.70 4.08 9.40
C TYR A 238 1.53 4.98 10.62
N ARG A 239 2.35 4.74 11.65
CA ARG A 239 2.37 5.51 12.91
C ARG A 239 1.06 5.44 13.71
N GLU A 240 0.18 4.51 13.40
CA GLU A 240 -1.00 4.30 14.22
C GLU A 240 -0.59 3.66 15.57
N LYS A 241 -1.06 4.22 16.67
CA LYS A 241 -0.68 3.79 18.03
C LYS A 241 -1.86 3.38 18.90
N ALA A 242 -3.07 3.52 18.39
CA ALA A 242 -4.30 3.17 19.09
C ALA A 242 -5.13 2.21 18.28
N ASP A 243 -6.03 1.47 18.92
CA ASP A 243 -7.04 0.66 18.25
C ASP A 243 -7.85 1.54 17.29
N ARG A 244 -8.05 1.07 16.07
CA ARG A 244 -8.75 1.84 15.05
C ARG A 244 -9.49 0.97 14.06
N LEU A 245 -10.73 1.38 13.77
CA LEU A 245 -11.50 0.93 12.64
C LEU A 245 -11.38 1.95 11.51
N TYR A 246 -10.82 1.53 10.37
CA TYR A 246 -10.79 2.30 9.14
C TYR A 246 -12.04 2.01 8.33
N GLU A 247 -12.77 3.02 7.94
CA GLU A 247 -13.91 2.90 7.03
C GLU A 247 -13.47 3.29 5.63
N LEU A 248 -13.57 2.37 4.67
CA LEU A 248 -13.19 2.55 3.28
C LEU A 248 -14.41 2.34 2.40
N SER A 249 -14.92 3.40 1.76
CA SER A 249 -15.95 3.29 0.72
C SER A 249 -15.30 3.24 -0.66
N VAL A 250 -15.73 2.27 -1.48
CA VAL A 250 -15.29 2.09 -2.87
C VAL A 250 -16.51 2.16 -3.78
N ALA A 251 -16.64 3.30 -4.47
CA ALA A 251 -17.70 3.51 -5.45
C ALA A 251 -17.36 2.80 -6.76
N MET A 252 -18.21 1.86 -7.17
CA MET A 252 -18.05 1.03 -8.37
C MET A 252 -18.95 1.54 -9.51
N GLN A 253 -18.37 1.83 -10.66
CA GLN A 253 -19.12 2.30 -11.83
C GLN A 253 -19.79 1.12 -12.56
N PRO A 254 -21.13 1.11 -12.74
CA PRO A 254 -21.81 0.06 -13.49
C PRO A 254 -21.48 0.17 -14.99
N ILE A 255 -21.23 -0.99 -15.65
CA ILE A 255 -20.85 -1.04 -17.06
C ILE A 255 -22.02 -1.04 -18.04
N GLU A 256 -23.25 -1.19 -17.57
CA GLU A 256 -24.45 -1.30 -18.44
C GLU A 256 -24.77 -0.01 -19.19
N LYS A 257 -24.47 1.14 -18.61
CA LYS A 257 -24.81 2.47 -19.16
C LYS A 257 -23.54 3.20 -19.57
N PRO A 258 -23.62 4.08 -20.58
CA PRO A 258 -22.52 4.98 -20.92
C PRO A 258 -22.15 5.87 -19.74
N ILE A 259 -20.86 6.05 -19.53
CA ILE A 259 -20.27 6.87 -18.44
C ILE A 259 -19.78 8.17 -19.07
N VAL A 260 -20.30 9.30 -18.60
CA VAL A 260 -19.86 10.62 -19.07
C VAL A 260 -18.51 10.94 -18.48
N ILE A 261 -17.57 11.34 -19.34
CA ILE A 261 -16.27 11.87 -18.92
C ILE A 261 -16.47 13.35 -18.65
N PRO A 262 -16.28 13.81 -17.40
CA PRO A 262 -16.51 15.22 -17.07
C PRO A 262 -15.47 16.13 -17.72
N ASN A 263 -15.86 17.36 -17.97
CA ASN A 263 -14.97 18.47 -18.33
C ASN A 263 -14.08 18.26 -19.58
N ILE A 264 -14.51 17.43 -20.55
CA ILE A 264 -13.84 17.35 -21.84
C ILE A 264 -14.40 18.44 -22.75
N TYR A 265 -13.70 19.56 -22.82
CA TYR A 265 -14.09 20.71 -23.64
C TYR A 265 -13.23 20.83 -24.89
N PHE A 266 -13.88 21.31 -25.95
CA PHE A 266 -13.24 21.64 -27.22
C PHE A 266 -13.55 23.10 -27.57
N ASP A 267 -12.68 23.74 -28.30
CA ASP A 267 -12.97 25.03 -28.88
C ASP A 267 -14.12 24.92 -29.88
N VAL A 268 -14.78 26.06 -30.17
CA VAL A 268 -15.90 26.09 -31.11
C VAL A 268 -15.44 25.59 -32.49
N ALA A 269 -16.17 24.64 -33.02
CA ALA A 269 -15.90 23.97 -34.31
C ALA A 269 -14.53 23.32 -34.44
N LYS A 270 -13.84 23.06 -33.33
CA LYS A 270 -12.56 22.34 -33.30
C LYS A 270 -12.69 20.98 -32.64
N TRP A 271 -11.72 20.09 -32.89
CA TRP A 271 -11.61 18.76 -32.32
C TRP A 271 -10.26 18.48 -31.65
N GLU A 272 -9.33 19.46 -31.69
CA GLU A 272 -8.08 19.35 -30.95
C GLU A 272 -8.36 19.40 -29.44
N LEU A 273 -7.73 18.48 -28.71
CA LEU A 273 -7.85 18.41 -27.25
C LEU A 273 -7.13 19.58 -26.60
N ARG A 274 -7.84 20.35 -25.80
CA ARG A 274 -7.29 21.41 -24.97
C ARG A 274 -6.41 20.82 -23.85
N PRO A 275 -5.44 21.58 -23.31
CA PRO A 275 -4.62 21.10 -22.19
C PRO A 275 -5.43 20.61 -20.99
N ASP A 276 -6.47 21.37 -20.60
CA ASP A 276 -7.38 21.04 -19.50
C ASP A 276 -8.18 19.73 -19.76
N ALA A 277 -8.58 19.48 -20.99
CA ALA A 277 -9.23 18.23 -21.37
C ALA A 277 -8.29 17.02 -21.25
N ARG A 278 -6.99 17.20 -21.47
CA ARG A 278 -6.00 16.11 -21.31
C ARG A 278 -5.86 15.66 -19.86
N GLU A 279 -5.87 16.59 -18.91
CA GLU A 279 -5.84 16.28 -17.48
C GLU A 279 -7.06 15.42 -17.07
N ASN A 280 -8.25 15.77 -17.55
CA ASN A 280 -9.46 14.99 -17.26
C ASN A 280 -9.48 13.60 -17.94
N LEU A 281 -8.71 13.39 -19.00
CA LEU A 281 -8.55 12.07 -19.62
C LEU A 281 -7.61 11.14 -18.87
N GLU A 282 -6.80 11.64 -17.93
CA GLU A 282 -5.94 10.78 -17.10
C GLU A 282 -6.78 9.86 -16.20
N GLU A 283 -7.97 10.30 -15.75
CA GLU A 283 -8.89 9.44 -14.99
C GLU A 283 -9.38 8.26 -15.86
N LEU A 284 -9.80 8.51 -17.11
CA LEU A 284 -10.17 7.44 -18.03
C LEU A 284 -8.99 6.52 -18.34
N LEU A 285 -7.80 7.09 -18.51
CA LEU A 285 -6.58 6.32 -18.72
C LEU A 285 -6.31 5.38 -17.54
N GLN A 286 -6.49 5.85 -16.31
CA GLN A 286 -6.35 5.02 -15.11
C GLN A 286 -7.41 3.91 -15.06
N ILE A 287 -8.68 4.22 -15.36
CA ILE A 287 -9.74 3.22 -15.46
C ILE A 287 -9.36 2.13 -16.47
N LEU A 288 -8.83 2.49 -17.64
CA LEU A 288 -8.42 1.51 -18.66
C LEU A 288 -7.18 0.69 -18.24
N LYS A 289 -6.29 1.24 -17.44
CA LYS A 289 -5.15 0.53 -16.85
C LYS A 289 -5.60 -0.47 -15.78
N ASP A 290 -6.51 -0.07 -14.91
CA ASP A 290 -7.05 -0.91 -13.84
C ASP A 290 -7.97 -2.04 -14.39
N ASN A 291 -8.54 -1.82 -15.59
CA ASN A 291 -9.41 -2.76 -16.30
C ASN A 291 -8.80 -3.17 -17.66
N PRO A 292 -7.69 -3.92 -17.70
CA PRO A 292 -7.00 -4.27 -18.95
C PRO A 292 -7.81 -5.20 -19.86
N ASN A 293 -8.84 -5.84 -19.34
CA ASN A 293 -9.70 -6.81 -20.01
C ASN A 293 -10.94 -6.20 -20.70
N ILE A 294 -11.14 -4.87 -20.64
CA ILE A 294 -12.28 -4.24 -21.31
C ILE A 294 -11.90 -3.60 -22.64
N THR A 295 -12.89 -3.54 -23.56
CA THR A 295 -12.90 -2.66 -24.72
C THR A 295 -14.01 -1.64 -24.56
N ILE A 296 -13.80 -0.43 -25.05
CA ILE A 296 -14.76 0.66 -24.92
C ILE A 296 -15.09 1.31 -26.27
N GLU A 297 -16.34 1.77 -26.44
CA GLU A 297 -16.75 2.75 -27.44
C GLU A 297 -16.66 4.12 -26.80
N LEU A 298 -15.89 5.01 -27.38
CA LEU A 298 -15.81 6.44 -27.03
C LEU A 298 -16.77 7.23 -27.90
N SER A 299 -17.79 7.81 -27.29
CA SER A 299 -18.89 8.48 -27.97
C SER A 299 -18.82 9.99 -27.76
N ALA A 300 -18.84 10.76 -28.83
CA ALA A 300 -18.90 12.21 -28.76
C ALA A 300 -20.25 12.74 -29.27
N HIS A 301 -20.72 13.77 -28.59
CA HIS A 301 -22.01 14.41 -28.84
C HIS A 301 -21.83 15.93 -28.98
N THR A 302 -22.69 16.52 -29.81
CA THR A 302 -22.79 17.97 -29.95
C THR A 302 -24.08 18.48 -29.31
N ASP A 303 -24.19 19.79 -29.18
CA ASP A 303 -25.47 20.42 -28.86
C ASP A 303 -26.45 20.38 -30.08
N MET A 304 -27.63 20.94 -29.88
CA MET A 304 -28.70 20.97 -30.87
C MET A 304 -28.54 22.04 -31.97
N VAL A 305 -27.47 22.87 -31.89
CA VAL A 305 -27.28 23.99 -32.82
C VAL A 305 -26.56 23.54 -34.09
N GLY A 306 -27.00 24.03 -35.24
CA GLY A 306 -26.34 23.83 -36.53
C GLY A 306 -26.80 22.62 -37.33
N ASN A 307 -26.07 22.36 -38.41
CA ASN A 307 -26.37 21.29 -39.36
C ASN A 307 -26.05 19.92 -38.82
N ALA A 308 -26.97 18.95 -38.99
CA ALA A 308 -26.80 17.58 -38.45
C ALA A 308 -25.59 16.87 -39.01
N ARG A 309 -25.28 17.00 -40.31
CA ARG A 309 -24.13 16.36 -40.97
C ARG A 309 -22.80 16.93 -40.48
N ALA A 310 -22.76 18.28 -40.34
CA ALA A 310 -21.58 18.94 -39.79
C ALA A 310 -21.32 18.52 -38.31
N ASN A 311 -22.38 18.46 -37.51
CA ASN A 311 -22.30 18.01 -36.12
C ASN A 311 -21.86 16.53 -36.01
N LEU A 312 -22.32 15.67 -36.92
CA LEU A 312 -21.90 14.30 -36.97
C LEU A 312 -20.37 14.20 -37.22
N LEU A 313 -19.89 14.85 -38.29
CA LEU A 313 -18.46 14.87 -38.62
C LEU A 313 -17.60 15.46 -37.50
N LEU A 314 -18.06 16.57 -36.89
CA LEU A 314 -17.36 17.21 -35.78
C LEU A 314 -17.26 16.27 -34.57
N SER A 315 -18.33 15.54 -34.25
CA SER A 315 -18.32 14.58 -33.15
C SER A 315 -17.45 13.36 -33.45
N GLU A 316 -17.44 12.84 -34.68
CA GLU A 316 -16.53 11.78 -35.08
C GLU A 316 -15.07 12.17 -34.90
N ASN A 317 -14.67 13.37 -35.36
CA ASN A 317 -13.32 13.88 -35.19
C ASN A 317 -12.96 14.07 -33.72
N ARG A 318 -13.88 14.52 -32.87
CA ARG A 318 -13.67 14.67 -31.42
C ARG A 318 -13.48 13.31 -30.72
N ALA A 319 -14.31 12.31 -31.04
CA ALA A 319 -14.14 10.97 -30.49
C ALA A 319 -12.79 10.37 -30.92
N GLN A 320 -12.40 10.56 -32.19
CA GLN A 320 -11.11 10.10 -32.69
C GLN A 320 -9.93 10.78 -32.01
N ALA A 321 -10.01 12.08 -31.76
CA ALA A 321 -8.94 12.80 -31.04
C ALA A 321 -8.71 12.27 -29.60
N VAL A 322 -9.79 11.86 -28.91
CA VAL A 322 -9.68 11.19 -27.60
C VAL A 322 -9.05 9.81 -27.73
N VAL A 323 -9.48 9.02 -28.71
CA VAL A 323 -8.88 7.69 -28.97
C VAL A 323 -7.40 7.82 -29.28
N ASP A 324 -7.01 8.75 -30.16
CA ASP A 324 -5.62 8.96 -30.55
C ASP A 324 -4.76 9.34 -29.33
N TYR A 325 -5.27 10.18 -28.44
CA TYR A 325 -4.62 10.53 -27.18
C TYR A 325 -4.40 9.31 -26.26
N LEU A 326 -5.42 8.48 -26.07
CA LEU A 326 -5.31 7.28 -25.23
C LEU A 326 -4.32 6.26 -25.82
N ILE A 327 -4.27 6.12 -27.14
CA ILE A 327 -3.27 5.29 -27.84
C ILE A 327 -1.85 5.85 -27.64
N GLU A 328 -1.68 7.17 -27.74
CA GLU A 328 -0.41 7.84 -27.46
C GLU A 328 0.07 7.57 -26.03
N LYS A 329 -0.85 7.48 -25.07
CA LYS A 329 -0.59 7.15 -23.67
C LYS A 329 -0.42 5.63 -23.39
N GLY A 330 -0.44 4.80 -24.42
CA GLY A 330 -0.11 3.37 -24.34
C GLY A 330 -1.31 2.43 -24.22
N VAL A 331 -2.54 2.91 -24.39
CA VAL A 331 -3.70 2.02 -24.50
C VAL A 331 -3.69 1.34 -25.87
N TYR A 332 -3.92 0.04 -25.89
CA TYR A 332 -3.98 -0.71 -27.16
C TYR A 332 -5.14 -0.23 -28.02
N TRP A 333 -4.86 0.02 -29.31
CA TRP A 333 -5.81 0.58 -30.28
C TRP A 333 -7.08 -0.25 -30.43
N ASP A 334 -6.95 -1.57 -30.40
CA ASP A 334 -8.04 -2.54 -30.56
C ASP A 334 -8.94 -2.68 -29.31
N ARG A 335 -8.63 -1.94 -28.26
CA ARG A 335 -9.50 -1.73 -27.10
C ARG A 335 -10.44 -0.54 -27.24
N LEU A 336 -10.25 0.30 -28.24
CA LEU A 336 -10.87 1.61 -28.38
C LEU A 336 -11.63 1.72 -29.71
N GLU A 337 -12.88 2.15 -29.67
CA GLU A 337 -13.69 2.47 -30.83
C GLU A 337 -14.17 3.92 -30.72
N ALA A 338 -13.90 4.76 -31.73
CA ALA A 338 -14.37 6.14 -31.80
C ALA A 338 -15.72 6.21 -32.52
N LYS A 339 -16.70 6.97 -31.96
CA LYS A 339 -18.00 7.15 -32.57
C LYS A 339 -18.59 8.55 -32.34
N GLY A 340 -18.94 9.23 -33.42
CA GLY A 340 -19.66 10.46 -33.37
C GLY A 340 -21.17 10.24 -33.48
N TYR A 341 -21.93 10.90 -32.63
CA TYR A 341 -23.39 10.89 -32.71
C TYR A 341 -23.99 12.27 -33.04
N GLY A 342 -23.16 13.29 -33.15
CA GLY A 342 -23.64 14.64 -33.37
C GLY A 342 -24.75 15.00 -32.38
N LYS A 343 -25.84 15.56 -32.88
CA LYS A 343 -27.04 15.91 -32.09
C LYS A 343 -28.11 14.80 -32.05
N MET A 344 -27.84 13.61 -32.60
CA MET A 344 -28.84 12.54 -32.73
C MET A 344 -29.15 11.83 -31.42
N ARG A 345 -28.28 11.91 -30.44
CA ARG A 345 -28.46 11.30 -29.10
C ARG A 345 -28.40 12.39 -28.03
N PRO A 346 -29.48 13.14 -27.82
CA PRO A 346 -29.54 14.18 -26.79
C PRO A 346 -29.40 13.55 -25.39
N ARG A 347 -28.84 14.33 -24.45
CA ARG A 347 -28.68 13.93 -23.06
C ARG A 347 -30.04 13.68 -22.42
N GLN A 348 -30.18 12.56 -21.72
CA GLN A 348 -31.27 12.30 -20.81
C GLN A 348 -30.80 12.62 -19.40
N ILE A 349 -31.57 13.44 -18.69
CA ILE A 349 -31.24 13.94 -17.34
C ILE A 349 -31.46 12.83 -16.32
N ASN A 350 -30.45 12.57 -15.51
CA ASN A 350 -30.53 11.65 -14.39
C ASN A 350 -30.99 12.36 -13.09
N GLU A 351 -31.20 11.60 -12.02
CA GLU A 351 -31.67 12.17 -10.73
C GLU A 351 -30.67 13.16 -10.11
N LYS A 352 -29.36 12.90 -10.24
CA LYS A 352 -28.31 13.79 -9.72
C LYS A 352 -28.30 15.13 -10.46
N GLU A 353 -28.40 15.09 -11.78
CA GLU A 353 -28.54 16.30 -12.61
C GLU A 353 -29.83 17.07 -12.34
N ALA A 354 -30.94 16.37 -12.13
CA ALA A 354 -32.22 17.00 -11.75
C ALA A 354 -32.16 17.69 -10.37
N LYS A 355 -31.41 17.15 -9.42
CA LYS A 355 -31.15 17.82 -8.14
C LYS A 355 -30.26 19.06 -8.29
N GLN A 356 -29.31 19.01 -9.21
CA GLN A 356 -28.37 20.12 -9.48
C GLN A 356 -29.01 21.26 -10.26
N TYR A 357 -29.90 20.95 -11.20
CA TYR A 357 -30.53 21.94 -12.12
C TYR A 357 -32.02 21.95 -11.92
N ALA A 358 -32.53 22.83 -11.03
CA ALA A 358 -33.93 22.90 -10.62
C ALA A 358 -34.95 23.10 -11.76
N PHE A 359 -34.50 23.55 -12.95
CA PHE A 359 -35.33 23.72 -14.14
C PHE A 359 -35.49 22.46 -14.99
N LEU A 360 -34.77 21.37 -14.66
CA LEU A 360 -34.82 20.06 -15.31
C LEU A 360 -35.40 19.01 -14.38
N LYS A 361 -36.01 17.98 -14.95
CA LYS A 361 -36.55 16.84 -14.20
C LYS A 361 -35.79 15.57 -14.63
N ALA A 362 -35.67 14.62 -13.72
CA ALA A 362 -35.18 13.29 -14.05
C ALA A 362 -36.02 12.69 -15.19
N GLY A 363 -35.34 12.15 -16.22
CA GLY A 363 -35.98 11.63 -17.42
C GLY A 363 -36.15 12.65 -18.58
N ASP A 364 -35.97 13.96 -18.33
CA ASP A 364 -36.00 14.95 -19.40
C ASP A 364 -34.95 14.66 -20.48
N VAL A 365 -35.34 14.73 -21.74
CA VAL A 365 -34.45 14.58 -22.89
C VAL A 365 -34.15 15.94 -23.49
N LEU A 366 -32.89 16.37 -23.50
CA LEU A 366 -32.44 17.68 -23.97
C LEU A 366 -32.43 17.78 -25.50
N ASN A 367 -33.58 17.47 -26.11
CA ASN A 367 -33.79 17.59 -27.56
C ASN A 367 -34.10 19.01 -28.01
N GLU A 368 -34.21 19.23 -29.33
CA GLU A 368 -34.48 20.57 -29.91
C GLU A 368 -35.77 21.23 -29.32
N ARG A 369 -36.80 20.42 -29.03
CA ARG A 369 -38.07 20.89 -28.47
C ARG A 369 -37.91 21.43 -27.05
N LEU A 370 -37.20 20.70 -26.18
CA LEU A 370 -36.98 21.13 -24.81
C LEU A 370 -36.02 22.32 -24.76
N VAL A 371 -34.85 22.20 -25.41
CA VAL A 371 -33.85 23.28 -25.47
C VAL A 371 -34.39 24.57 -26.11
N GLY A 372 -35.27 24.44 -27.11
CA GLY A 372 -35.93 25.57 -27.76
C GLY A 372 -36.88 26.40 -26.85
N ARG A 373 -37.38 25.80 -25.77
CA ARG A 373 -38.22 26.46 -24.75
C ARG A 373 -37.43 27.19 -23.68
N LEU A 374 -36.18 26.80 -23.45
CA LEU A 374 -35.31 27.41 -22.47
C LEU A 374 -34.74 28.75 -22.99
N ARG A 375 -34.40 29.67 -22.08
CA ARG A 375 -33.86 30.98 -22.38
C ARG A 375 -32.65 31.29 -21.49
N GLY A 376 -31.82 32.21 -21.94
CA GLY A 376 -30.67 32.68 -21.18
C GLY A 376 -29.76 31.55 -20.70
N GLU A 377 -29.37 31.62 -19.46
CA GLU A 377 -28.46 30.67 -18.80
C GLU A 377 -28.99 29.23 -18.82
N GLN A 378 -30.27 29.01 -18.60
CA GLN A 378 -30.87 27.66 -18.63
C GLN A 378 -30.68 26.96 -19.98
N ARG A 379 -30.79 27.74 -21.07
CA ARG A 379 -30.56 27.21 -22.42
C ARG A 379 -29.09 26.85 -22.62
N GLU A 380 -28.18 27.73 -22.19
CA GLU A 380 -26.74 27.43 -22.30
C GLU A 380 -26.31 26.21 -21.52
N VAL A 381 -26.79 26.05 -20.28
CA VAL A 381 -26.56 24.81 -19.49
C VAL A 381 -27.07 23.58 -20.22
N ALA A 382 -28.28 23.62 -20.80
CA ALA A 382 -28.81 22.45 -21.52
C ALA A 382 -27.99 22.15 -22.79
N LEU A 383 -27.49 23.15 -23.51
CA LEU A 383 -26.59 22.97 -24.64
C LEU A 383 -25.25 22.38 -24.19
N GLN A 384 -24.71 22.86 -23.06
CA GLN A 384 -23.46 22.36 -22.50
C GLN A 384 -23.56 20.89 -22.06
N LEU A 385 -24.65 20.48 -21.44
CA LEU A 385 -24.92 19.10 -21.06
C LEU A 385 -24.98 18.15 -22.27
N ASN A 386 -25.42 18.66 -23.44
CA ASN A 386 -25.40 17.92 -24.69
C ASN A 386 -23.97 17.78 -25.27
N ARG A 387 -23.11 18.79 -25.11
CA ARG A 387 -21.71 18.78 -25.56
C ARG A 387 -20.88 17.92 -24.62
N ARG A 388 -20.84 16.60 -24.83
CA ARG A 388 -20.19 15.66 -23.93
C ARG A 388 -19.41 14.59 -24.68
N ILE A 389 -18.46 14.00 -23.98
CA ILE A 389 -17.83 12.74 -24.31
C ILE A 389 -18.28 11.71 -23.28
N GLU A 390 -18.64 10.54 -23.73
CA GLU A 390 -18.96 9.41 -22.86
C GLU A 390 -18.29 8.15 -23.40
N PHE A 391 -18.05 7.17 -22.53
CA PHE A 391 -17.62 5.84 -22.97
C PHE A 391 -18.58 4.77 -22.49
N LYS A 392 -18.67 3.71 -23.27
CA LYS A 392 -19.43 2.51 -22.95
C LYS A 392 -18.53 1.30 -23.03
N VAL A 393 -18.58 0.44 -22.02
CA VAL A 393 -17.92 -0.87 -22.08
C VAL A 393 -18.63 -1.75 -23.09
N VAL A 394 -17.87 -2.27 -24.08
CA VAL A 394 -18.39 -3.13 -25.15
C VAL A 394 -18.10 -4.60 -24.85
N ARG A 395 -16.91 -4.90 -24.33
CA ARG A 395 -16.48 -6.24 -23.94
C ARG A 395 -15.72 -6.22 -22.63
N THR A 396 -15.77 -7.32 -21.89
CA THR A 396 -15.09 -7.50 -20.59
C THR A 396 -14.10 -8.66 -20.57
N ASN A 397 -13.86 -9.27 -21.74
CA ASN A 397 -13.00 -10.44 -21.91
C ASN A 397 -11.88 -10.22 -22.93
N TYR A 398 -11.48 -8.96 -23.12
CA TYR A 398 -10.39 -8.61 -24.04
C TYR A 398 -9.07 -9.26 -23.60
N LYS A 399 -8.34 -9.78 -24.58
CA LYS A 399 -6.95 -10.24 -24.44
C LYS A 399 -6.14 -9.64 -25.59
N PRO A 400 -4.95 -9.07 -25.31
CA PRO A 400 -4.13 -8.48 -26.36
C PRO A 400 -3.68 -9.55 -27.36
N GLY A 401 -3.84 -9.24 -28.63
CA GLY A 401 -3.33 -10.04 -29.73
C GLY A 401 -1.90 -9.66 -30.13
N PRO A 402 -1.26 -10.40 -31.04
CA PRO A 402 0.10 -10.13 -31.50
C PRO A 402 0.31 -8.71 -32.06
N ASN A 403 -0.75 -8.11 -32.61
CA ASN A 403 -0.73 -6.80 -33.27
C ASN A 403 -1.38 -5.69 -32.42
N SER A 404 -1.79 -5.95 -31.19
CA SER A 404 -2.50 -4.97 -30.34
C SER A 404 -1.65 -3.70 -30.05
N GLN A 405 -0.34 -3.82 -30.06
CA GLN A 405 0.57 -2.67 -29.91
C GLN A 405 0.75 -1.84 -31.19
N TYR A 406 0.42 -2.42 -32.35
CA TYR A 406 0.55 -1.77 -33.64
C TYR A 406 -0.73 -1.02 -33.97
N ASN A 407 -0.70 0.31 -33.97
CA ASN A 407 -1.82 1.13 -34.39
C ASN A 407 -1.85 1.25 -35.94
N PRO A 408 -2.78 0.58 -36.64
CA PRO A 408 -2.87 0.67 -38.10
C PRO A 408 -3.35 2.03 -38.60
N HIS A 409 -3.94 2.84 -37.70
CA HIS A 409 -4.45 4.19 -38.01
C HIS A 409 -3.42 5.28 -37.74
N ARG A 410 -2.28 4.95 -37.15
CA ARG A 410 -1.18 5.91 -37.00
C ARG A 410 -0.70 6.29 -38.39
N LYS A 411 -1.13 7.45 -38.90
CA LYS A 411 -0.49 8.06 -40.07
C LYS A 411 1.00 8.06 -39.76
N ALA A 412 1.79 7.43 -40.64
CA ALA A 412 3.24 7.55 -40.55
C ALA A 412 3.50 9.04 -40.47
N VAL A 413 3.95 9.50 -39.31
CA VAL A 413 4.48 10.85 -39.16
C VAL A 413 5.60 10.87 -40.19
N ALA A 414 5.38 11.58 -41.28
CA ALA A 414 6.39 11.81 -42.28
C ALA A 414 7.59 12.32 -41.49
N ALA A 415 8.71 11.63 -41.62
CA ALA A 415 9.94 11.97 -40.93
C ALA A 415 10.25 13.43 -41.27
N GLU A 416 9.84 14.33 -40.39
CA GLU A 416 10.30 15.71 -40.45
C GLU A 416 11.77 15.68 -40.05
N GLU A 417 12.55 15.96 -41.05
CA GLU A 417 13.91 16.48 -41.06
C GLU A 417 14.86 15.98 -39.96
N GLY A 418 15.70 15.04 -40.30
CA GLY A 418 16.93 14.75 -39.57
C GLY A 418 17.34 13.28 -39.44
N VAL A 419 16.50 12.34 -39.79
CA VAL A 419 16.92 10.91 -39.85
C VAL A 419 17.40 10.61 -41.28
N LYS A 420 18.69 10.71 -41.50
CA LYS A 420 19.30 10.12 -42.72
C LYS A 420 18.96 8.63 -42.74
N GLN A 421 18.16 8.21 -43.70
CA GLN A 421 17.98 6.79 -44.02
C GLN A 421 19.36 6.24 -44.40
N ILE A 422 19.94 5.46 -43.50
CA ILE A 422 21.12 4.69 -43.80
C ILE A 422 20.64 3.48 -44.60
N GLY A 423 20.89 3.46 -45.90
CA GLY A 423 20.55 2.33 -46.77
C GLY A 423 21.17 1.03 -46.28
N LYS A 424 20.51 -0.10 -46.51
CA LYS A 424 20.87 -1.47 -46.12
C LYS A 424 22.34 -1.88 -46.44
N THR A 425 23.06 -1.11 -47.21
CA THR A 425 24.45 -1.39 -47.72
C THR A 425 25.54 -0.76 -46.89
N GLN A 426 25.27 0.02 -45.85
CA GLN A 426 26.33 0.76 -45.14
C GLN A 426 26.55 0.36 -43.67
N LEU A 427 25.82 -0.61 -43.12
CA LEU A 427 26.08 -1.14 -41.79
C LEU A 427 27.15 -2.23 -41.86
N LYS A 428 28.43 -1.83 -41.87
CA LYS A 428 29.53 -2.81 -41.83
C LYS A 428 29.87 -3.30 -40.43
N ASP A 429 29.70 -2.51 -39.39
CA ASP A 429 29.88 -2.96 -37.99
C ASP A 429 29.33 -1.92 -37.01
N LEU A 430 28.59 -2.37 -35.97
CA LEU A 430 28.09 -1.53 -34.85
C LEU A 430 29.23 -0.96 -33.99
N LYS A 431 30.44 -1.48 -34.13
CA LYS A 431 31.62 -1.05 -33.36
C LYS A 431 32.18 0.30 -33.78
N ASP A 432 31.82 0.78 -34.97
CA ASP A 432 32.36 2.03 -35.53
C ASP A 432 31.52 3.27 -35.25
N ILE A 433 30.41 3.11 -34.49
CA ILE A 433 29.50 4.21 -34.15
C ILE A 433 29.87 4.78 -32.78
N LYS A 434 30.42 6.00 -32.77
CA LYS A 434 30.67 6.77 -31.54
C LYS A 434 29.43 7.56 -31.16
N GLY A 435 28.79 7.26 -30.01
CA GLY A 435 27.66 8.00 -29.44
C GLY A 435 26.70 7.12 -28.66
N LYS A 436 25.73 7.75 -27.93
CA LYS A 436 24.61 7.04 -27.29
C LYS A 436 23.55 6.74 -28.35
N PHE A 437 23.21 5.48 -28.53
CA PHE A 437 22.16 5.05 -29.46
C PHE A 437 21.24 4.04 -28.78
N TYR A 438 19.98 4.04 -29.21
CA TYR A 438 18.98 3.07 -28.78
C TYR A 438 18.79 2.06 -29.90
N THR A 439 18.95 0.78 -29.61
CA THR A 439 18.64 -0.30 -30.55
C THR A 439 17.17 -0.67 -30.46
N LEU A 440 16.44 -0.51 -31.55
CA LEU A 440 15.12 -1.13 -31.73
C LEU A 440 15.35 -2.52 -32.33
N GLN A 441 15.12 -3.57 -31.54
CA GLN A 441 15.21 -4.94 -32.04
C GLN A 441 13.90 -5.28 -32.78
N LEU A 442 13.92 -5.16 -34.09
CA LEU A 442 12.86 -5.68 -34.95
C LEU A 442 13.07 -7.18 -35.14
N GLY A 443 12.31 -8.01 -34.43
CA GLY A 443 12.26 -9.44 -34.67
C GLY A 443 11.58 -9.72 -36.02
N VAL A 444 12.35 -10.18 -36.99
CA VAL A 444 11.80 -10.78 -38.22
C VAL A 444 11.51 -12.23 -37.91
N PHE A 445 10.24 -12.56 -37.69
CA PHE A 445 9.80 -13.96 -37.66
C PHE A 445 9.69 -14.44 -39.13
N LYS A 446 10.52 -15.39 -39.53
CA LYS A 446 10.29 -16.19 -40.73
C LYS A 446 9.20 -17.22 -40.40
N ASN A 447 8.21 -17.31 -41.28
CA ASN A 447 7.25 -18.42 -41.35
C ASN A 447 7.92 -19.78 -41.47
#